data_1caf4b44048519a200e52f2499e6ceb4
#
_entry.id   1caf4b44048519a200e52f2499e6ceb4
#
_cell.length_a   1.000
_cell.length_b   1.000
_cell.length_c   1.000
_cell.angle_alpha   90.00
_cell.angle_beta   90.00
_cell.angle_gamma   90.00
#
_symmetry.space_group_name_H-M   'P 1'
#
loop_
_entity.id
_entity.type
_entity.pdbx_description
1 polymer ?
#
loop_
_entity_poly.entity_id
_entity_poly.type
_entity_poly.pdbx_seq_one_letter_code
_entity_poly.pdbx_strand_id
1 'polypeptide(L)'
;MKKNTMKKYMSSAALGLPLVLLLAGCHKTPEISYAKDVEPIIKKNCVECHLQGGKGFVASGFLVESYESLMKGTKFGPVIVPGDPLSSSLYRLVAGEVDKSIQMPHGKDPIPASQITTIENWIVQGAKNN
;
A
#
# COMPACT_ATOMS: atom_id res chain seq x y z
N MET A 1 -44.12 -71.65 -30.10
CA MET A 1 -43.11 -70.68 -30.43
C MET A 1 -43.60 -69.31 -29.93
N LYS A 2 -43.12 -68.83 -28.77
CA LYS A 2 -43.49 -67.52 -28.16
C LYS A 2 -42.30 -66.58 -28.27
N LYS A 3 -42.46 -65.52 -29.04
CA LYS A 3 -41.45 -64.47 -29.19
C LYS A 3 -41.59 -63.49 -27.93
N ASN A 4 -40.57 -63.48 -27.13
CA ASN A 4 -40.48 -62.47 -26.02
C ASN A 4 -39.83 -61.16 -26.58
N THR A 5 -40.64 -60.12 -26.57
CA THR A 5 -40.19 -58.79 -26.94
C THR A 5 -39.71 -58.10 -25.68
N MET A 6 -38.37 -57.92 -25.53
CA MET A 6 -37.78 -57.18 -24.45
C MET A 6 -37.89 -55.65 -24.72
N LYS A 7 -38.71 -54.96 -23.92
CA LYS A 7 -38.74 -53.49 -23.92
C LYS A 7 -37.50 -52.96 -23.23
N LYS A 8 -36.64 -52.22 -23.96
CA LYS A 8 -35.55 -51.44 -23.41
C LYS A 8 -36.13 -50.19 -22.79
N TYR A 9 -35.99 -50.06 -21.44
CA TYR A 9 -36.20 -48.82 -20.75
C TYR A 9 -34.92 -48.00 -20.86
N MET A 10 -34.93 -46.95 -21.70
CA MET A 10 -33.89 -45.92 -21.67
C MET A 10 -34.19 -44.95 -20.54
N SER A 11 -33.45 -45.07 -19.46
CA SER A 11 -33.47 -44.12 -18.32
C SER A 11 -32.59 -42.98 -18.65
N SER A 12 -33.13 -41.81 -19.00
CA SER A 12 -32.40 -40.56 -19.20
C SER A 12 -32.16 -39.95 -17.81
N ALA A 13 -30.97 -40.20 -17.24
CA ALA A 13 -30.49 -39.49 -16.07
C ALA A 13 -29.99 -38.09 -16.51
N ALA A 14 -30.81 -37.08 -16.31
CA ALA A 14 -30.40 -35.69 -16.44
C ALA A 14 -29.47 -35.33 -15.26
N LEU A 15 -28.16 -35.32 -15.50
CA LEU A 15 -27.19 -34.73 -14.55
C LEU A 15 -27.37 -33.22 -14.57
N GLY A 16 -28.11 -32.73 -13.57
CA GLY A 16 -28.13 -31.30 -13.24
C GLY A 16 -26.79 -30.89 -12.59
N LEU A 17 -25.97 -30.20 -13.36
CA LEU A 17 -24.73 -29.60 -12.85
C LEU A 17 -25.10 -28.37 -11.99
N PRO A 18 -24.76 -28.29 -10.69
CA PRO A 18 -25.04 -27.11 -9.91
C PRO A 18 -24.07 -26.00 -10.39
N LEU A 19 -24.62 -24.93 -10.94
CA LEU A 19 -23.91 -23.70 -11.26
C LEU A 19 -23.54 -23.00 -9.94
N VAL A 20 -22.33 -23.27 -9.43
CA VAL A 20 -21.76 -22.56 -8.30
C VAL A 20 -21.39 -21.14 -8.77
N LEU A 21 -22.26 -20.17 -8.49
CA LEU A 21 -21.94 -18.75 -8.65
C LEU A 21 -20.86 -18.40 -7.62
N LEU A 22 -19.61 -18.35 -8.06
CA LEU A 22 -18.50 -17.76 -7.31
C LEU A 22 -18.74 -16.25 -7.24
N LEU A 23 -19.33 -15.77 -6.15
CA LEU A 23 -19.36 -14.36 -5.80
C LEU A 23 -17.92 -13.94 -5.45
N ALA A 24 -17.16 -13.50 -6.47
CA ALA A 24 -15.90 -12.80 -6.28
C ALA A 24 -16.23 -11.46 -5.59
N GLY A 25 -16.29 -11.47 -4.26
CA GLY A 25 -16.39 -10.25 -3.46
C GLY A 25 -15.14 -9.42 -3.74
N CYS A 26 -15.30 -8.28 -4.42
CA CYS A 26 -14.26 -7.27 -4.48
C CYS A 26 -13.94 -6.80 -3.07
N HIS A 27 -12.91 -7.36 -2.45
CA HIS A 27 -12.33 -6.84 -1.22
C HIS A 27 -11.69 -5.50 -1.56
N LYS A 28 -12.47 -4.41 -1.39
CA LYS A 28 -11.95 -3.06 -1.53
C LYS A 28 -11.00 -2.82 -0.36
N THR A 29 -9.71 -2.70 -0.62
CA THR A 29 -8.73 -2.29 0.39
C THR A 29 -9.21 -0.97 1.00
N PRO A 30 -9.27 -0.84 2.35
CA PRO A 30 -9.69 0.41 2.99
C PRO A 30 -8.85 1.58 2.47
N GLU A 31 -9.50 2.72 2.24
CA GLU A 31 -8.80 3.93 1.83
C GLU A 31 -7.98 4.46 3.00
N ILE A 32 -6.69 4.66 2.79
CA ILE A 32 -5.78 5.23 3.78
C ILE A 32 -5.91 6.75 3.77
N SER A 33 -6.19 7.33 4.94
CA SER A 33 -6.30 8.77 5.12
C SER A 33 -4.94 9.37 5.50
N TYR A 34 -4.55 10.45 4.81
CA TYR A 34 -3.36 11.19 5.20
C TYR A 34 -3.48 11.69 6.63
N ALA A 35 -4.55 12.39 6.96
CA ALA A 35 -4.71 13.04 8.26
C ALA A 35 -4.82 12.04 9.42
N LYS A 36 -5.45 10.88 9.22
CA LYS A 36 -5.70 9.89 10.30
C LYS A 36 -4.61 8.84 10.40
N ASP A 37 -4.06 8.40 9.27
CA ASP A 37 -3.20 7.22 9.23
C ASP A 37 -1.73 7.57 8.97
N VAL A 38 -1.44 8.53 8.09
CA VAL A 38 -0.08 8.84 7.65
C VAL A 38 0.55 9.97 8.46
N GLU A 39 -0.16 11.07 8.63
CA GLU A 39 0.37 12.24 9.35
C GLU A 39 0.87 11.91 10.78
N PRO A 40 0.17 11.08 11.57
CA PRO A 40 0.69 10.66 12.89
C PRO A 40 2.02 9.91 12.80
N ILE A 41 2.21 9.09 11.76
CA ILE A 41 3.47 8.36 11.53
C ILE A 41 4.59 9.36 11.22
N ILE A 42 4.35 10.31 10.33
CA ILE A 42 5.29 11.37 9.95
C ILE A 42 5.65 12.23 11.18
N LYS A 43 4.65 12.68 11.94
CA LYS A 43 4.85 13.48 13.14
C LYS A 43 5.71 12.77 14.18
N LYS A 44 5.48 11.49 14.39
CA LYS A 44 6.21 10.70 15.40
C LYS A 44 7.66 10.42 15.00
N ASN A 45 7.93 10.13 13.73
CA ASN A 45 9.20 9.55 13.32
C ASN A 45 10.10 10.51 12.54
N CYS A 46 9.56 11.57 11.93
CA CYS A 46 10.28 12.39 10.94
C CYS A 46 10.49 13.85 11.41
N VAL A 47 9.50 14.41 12.12
CA VAL A 47 9.44 15.83 12.48
C VAL A 47 10.70 16.32 13.20
N GLU A 48 11.24 15.54 14.14
CA GLU A 48 12.41 15.94 14.93
C GLU A 48 13.61 16.43 14.08
N CYS A 49 13.81 15.78 12.92
CA CYS A 49 14.93 16.10 12.02
C CYS A 49 14.50 16.93 10.80
N HIS A 50 13.22 16.86 10.41
CA HIS A 50 12.70 17.46 9.17
C HIS A 50 11.75 18.65 9.42
N LEU A 51 11.91 19.35 10.54
CA LEU A 51 11.41 20.70 10.76
C LEU A 51 12.40 21.73 10.24
N GLN A 52 11.94 22.97 10.07
CA GLN A 52 12.79 24.09 9.71
C GLN A 52 13.94 24.23 10.71
N GLY A 53 15.19 24.22 10.23
CA GLY A 53 16.39 24.24 11.07
C GLY A 53 16.83 22.89 11.62
N GLY A 54 16.03 21.82 11.46
CA GLY A 54 16.41 20.46 11.83
C GLY A 54 17.53 19.89 10.94
N LYS A 55 18.29 18.94 11.46
CA LYS A 55 19.45 18.36 10.76
C LYS A 55 19.09 17.77 9.37
N GLY A 56 17.96 17.07 9.29
CA GLY A 56 17.48 16.48 8.03
C GLY A 56 17.03 17.54 7.03
N PHE A 57 16.37 18.61 7.50
CA PHE A 57 16.02 19.75 6.67
C PHE A 57 17.27 20.48 6.14
N VAL A 58 18.24 20.77 7.00
CA VAL A 58 19.49 21.44 6.59
C VAL A 58 20.22 20.62 5.52
N ALA A 59 20.26 19.30 5.68
CA ALA A 59 20.94 18.41 4.73
C ALA A 59 20.24 18.32 3.37
N SER A 60 18.90 18.20 3.37
CA SER A 60 18.13 17.82 2.18
C SER A 60 17.13 18.87 1.69
N GLY A 61 16.77 19.84 2.52
CA GLY A 61 15.65 20.73 2.28
C GLY A 61 14.28 20.09 2.47
N PHE A 62 14.23 18.83 2.93
CA PHE A 62 12.98 18.11 3.15
C PHE A 62 12.28 18.58 4.41
N LEU A 63 11.05 19.09 4.25
CA LEU A 63 10.21 19.62 5.32
C LEU A 63 8.94 18.78 5.42
N VAL A 64 8.52 18.45 6.65
CA VAL A 64 7.36 17.58 6.89
C VAL A 64 6.31 18.23 7.81
N GLU A 65 6.23 19.56 7.78
CA GLU A 65 5.30 20.32 8.63
C GLU A 65 3.85 20.26 8.14
N SER A 66 3.64 20.03 6.85
CA SER A 66 2.32 19.91 6.24
C SER A 66 2.36 18.89 5.09
N TYR A 67 1.17 18.50 4.62
CA TYR A 67 1.04 17.68 3.41
C TYR A 67 1.74 18.32 2.20
N GLU A 68 1.56 19.62 2.01
CA GLU A 68 2.13 20.36 0.87
C GLU A 68 3.66 20.34 0.93
N SER A 69 4.25 20.55 2.12
CA SER A 69 5.70 20.49 2.29
C SER A 69 6.24 19.08 2.09
N LEU A 70 5.52 18.06 2.58
CA LEU A 70 5.84 16.65 2.38
C LEU A 70 5.87 16.30 0.87
N MET A 71 4.84 16.70 0.12
CA MET A 71 4.73 16.42 -1.31
C MET A 71 5.69 17.24 -2.17
N LYS A 72 6.09 18.42 -1.72
CA LYS A 72 7.13 19.22 -2.38
C LYS A 72 8.47 18.50 -2.42
N GLY A 73 8.78 17.73 -1.37
CA GLY A 73 9.99 16.92 -1.29
C GLY A 73 11.23 17.71 -0.86
N THR A 74 12.36 17.34 -1.42
CA THR A 74 13.69 17.91 -1.12
C THR A 74 14.07 19.01 -2.09
N LYS A 75 15.24 19.65 -1.85
CA LYS A 75 15.89 20.55 -2.83
C LYS A 75 16.24 19.87 -4.17
N PHE A 76 16.18 18.53 -4.22
CA PHE A 76 16.47 17.75 -5.43
C PHE A 76 15.19 17.26 -6.13
N GLY A 77 14.01 17.53 -5.56
CA GLY A 77 12.72 17.16 -6.12
C GLY A 77 11.85 16.33 -5.18
N PRO A 78 10.69 15.88 -5.68
CA PRO A 78 9.73 15.08 -4.90
C PRO A 78 10.33 13.77 -4.39
N VAL A 79 9.91 13.36 -3.21
CA VAL A 79 10.28 12.07 -2.58
C VAL A 79 9.13 11.07 -2.59
N ILE A 80 7.97 11.50 -3.08
CA ILE A 80 6.76 10.69 -3.25
C ILE A 80 6.31 10.80 -4.69
N VAL A 81 6.10 9.65 -5.32
CA VAL A 81 5.48 9.51 -6.63
C VAL A 81 4.13 8.85 -6.42
N PRO A 82 3.01 9.59 -6.48
CA PRO A 82 1.68 9.03 -6.26
C PRO A 82 1.41 7.83 -7.16
N GLY A 83 0.96 6.72 -6.56
CA GLY A 83 0.71 5.46 -7.25
C GLY A 83 1.93 4.53 -7.39
N ASP A 84 3.15 5.01 -7.09
CA ASP A 84 4.37 4.22 -7.28
C ASP A 84 5.30 4.28 -6.05
N PRO A 85 5.17 3.33 -5.11
CA PRO A 85 6.05 3.23 -3.95
C PRO A 85 7.52 2.99 -4.33
N LEU A 86 7.79 2.18 -5.35
CA LEU A 86 9.15 1.82 -5.74
C LEU A 86 9.94 3.01 -6.30
N SER A 87 9.25 3.94 -6.95
CA SER A 87 9.83 5.22 -7.38
C SER A 87 9.81 6.30 -6.29
N SER A 88 9.16 6.03 -5.15
CA SER A 88 9.07 6.95 -4.01
C SER A 88 10.26 6.74 -3.07
N SER A 89 11.22 7.67 -3.08
CA SER A 89 12.39 7.57 -2.20
C SER A 89 12.02 7.61 -0.72
N LEU A 90 10.94 8.30 -0.33
CA LEU A 90 10.43 8.25 1.05
C LEU A 90 10.16 6.81 1.50
N TYR A 91 9.39 6.06 0.70
CA TYR A 91 9.07 4.65 1.02
C TYR A 91 10.34 3.81 1.12
N ARG A 92 11.19 3.86 0.12
CA ARG A 92 12.42 3.06 0.07
C ARG A 92 13.35 3.33 1.25
N LEU A 93 13.47 4.59 1.66
CA LEU A 93 14.29 5.00 2.80
C LEU A 93 13.76 4.42 4.11
N VAL A 94 12.45 4.44 4.36
CA VAL A 94 11.86 3.89 5.59
C VAL A 94 11.69 2.38 5.55
N ALA A 95 11.54 1.79 4.37
CA ALA A 95 11.48 0.34 4.18
C ALA A 95 12.87 -0.34 4.29
N GLY A 96 13.95 0.44 4.29
CA GLY A 96 15.30 -0.11 4.31
C GLY A 96 15.77 -0.67 2.96
N GLU A 97 15.13 -0.27 1.87
CA GLU A 97 15.48 -0.65 0.48
C GLU A 97 16.59 0.25 -0.09
N VAL A 98 17.46 0.70 0.76
CA VAL A 98 18.58 1.58 0.47
C VAL A 98 19.80 1.17 1.28
N ASP A 99 20.96 1.79 1.00
CA ASP A 99 22.13 1.62 1.85
C ASP A 99 21.84 2.10 3.29
N LYS A 100 22.34 1.37 4.28
CA LYS A 100 22.11 1.66 5.70
C LYS A 100 22.54 3.07 6.11
N SER A 101 23.55 3.63 5.45
CA SER A 101 24.05 4.99 5.73
C SER A 101 23.04 6.09 5.44
N ILE A 102 22.03 5.82 4.62
CA ILE A 102 20.97 6.78 4.27
C ILE A 102 19.57 6.34 4.69
N GLN A 103 19.45 5.17 5.33
CA GLN A 103 18.16 4.67 5.81
C GLN A 103 17.53 5.62 6.82
N MET A 104 16.19 5.73 6.77
CA MET A 104 15.42 6.56 7.70
C MET A 104 14.52 5.72 8.64
N PRO A 105 14.32 6.15 9.87
CA PRO A 105 14.92 7.31 10.53
C PRO A 105 16.43 7.13 10.76
N HIS A 106 17.21 8.15 10.41
CA HIS A 106 18.67 8.06 10.49
C HIS A 106 19.15 7.99 11.94
N GLY A 107 19.99 6.99 12.25
CA GLY A 107 20.55 6.81 13.61
C GLY A 107 19.53 6.36 14.66
N LYS A 108 18.35 5.89 14.26
CA LYS A 108 17.29 5.35 15.13
C LYS A 108 16.88 3.95 14.66
N ASP A 109 16.09 3.27 15.50
CA ASP A 109 15.46 2.02 15.11
C ASP A 109 14.52 2.21 13.92
N PRO A 110 14.40 1.21 13.04
CA PRO A 110 13.42 1.23 11.95
C PRO A 110 12.00 1.44 12.49
N ILE A 111 11.16 2.14 11.73
CA ILE A 111 9.75 2.26 12.07
C ILE A 111 9.06 0.89 11.94
N PRO A 112 7.98 0.63 12.69
CA PRO A 112 7.26 -0.64 12.63
C PRO A 112 6.78 -0.99 11.22
N ALA A 113 6.86 -2.28 10.85
CA ALA A 113 6.45 -2.76 9.53
C ALA A 113 5.01 -2.35 9.17
N SER A 114 4.10 -2.32 10.15
CA SER A 114 2.72 -1.85 9.95
C SER A 114 2.65 -0.38 9.51
N GLN A 115 3.52 0.48 10.02
CA GLN A 115 3.60 1.89 9.61
C GLN A 115 4.20 2.03 8.21
N ILE A 116 5.19 1.20 7.86
CA ILE A 116 5.75 1.15 6.50
C ILE A 116 4.66 0.75 5.51
N THR A 117 3.89 -0.31 5.81
CA THR A 117 2.76 -0.76 4.98
C THR A 117 1.67 0.33 4.85
N THR A 118 1.41 1.09 5.90
CA THR A 118 0.45 2.22 5.81
C THR A 118 0.93 3.29 4.83
N ILE A 119 2.21 3.69 4.90
CA ILE A 119 2.81 4.65 3.97
C ILE A 119 2.78 4.10 2.54
N GLU A 120 3.16 2.84 2.35
CA GLU A 120 3.12 2.16 1.05
C GLU A 120 1.72 2.21 0.43
N ASN A 121 0.71 1.73 1.17
CA ASN A 121 -0.66 1.70 0.69
C ASN A 121 -1.23 3.09 0.40
N TRP A 122 -0.89 4.09 1.20
CA TRP A 122 -1.25 5.47 0.93
C TRP A 122 -0.65 5.96 -0.39
N ILE A 123 0.62 5.66 -0.65
CA ILE A 123 1.27 6.01 -1.93
C ILE A 123 0.61 5.28 -3.08
N VAL A 124 0.36 3.95 -2.98
CA VAL A 124 -0.35 3.14 -3.99
C VAL A 124 -1.72 3.74 -4.31
N GLN A 125 -2.42 4.25 -3.30
CA GLN A 125 -3.74 4.89 -3.45
C GLN A 125 -3.68 6.33 -3.97
N GLY A 126 -2.50 6.81 -4.36
CA GLY A 126 -2.31 8.12 -4.99
C GLY A 126 -1.86 9.22 -4.03
N ALA A 127 -1.40 8.87 -2.83
CA ALA A 127 -0.86 9.80 -1.84
C ALA A 127 -1.76 11.03 -1.59
N LYS A 128 -3.06 10.80 -1.43
CA LYS A 128 -4.08 11.86 -1.32
C LYS A 128 -3.98 12.63 -0.01
N ASN A 129 -4.39 13.91 -0.05
CA ASN A 129 -4.64 14.74 1.14
C ASN A 129 -6.11 14.58 1.56
N ASN A 130 -6.41 13.64 2.45
CA ASN A 130 -7.78 13.27 2.85
C ASN A 130 -7.90 12.99 4.35
#